data_b2257af2dcabcab8591cdadbbb10e3ed
#
_entry.id   b2257af2dcabcab8591cdadbbb10e3ed
#
_cell.length_a   1.000
_cell.length_b   1.000
_cell.length_c   1.000
_cell.angle_alpha   90.00
_cell.angle_beta   90.00
_cell.angle_gamma   90.00
#
_symmetry.space_group_name_H-M   'P 1'
#
loop_
_entity.id
_entity.type
_entity.pdbx_description
1 polymer ?
#
loop_
_entity_poly.entity_id
_entity_poly.type
_entity_poly.pdbx_seq_one_letter_code
_entity_poly.pdbx_strand_id
1 'polypeptide(L)'
;MITILATGKVRERYIKEGMEEYLTRLQKYAKVVYVEKERLNVPDGFIIALDEKGKQYNSEQFASYLKKKMLEEKNITFIIGGAEGIPNEVKLKCQEKIALSAMTFPNQLVRVIFLEQLYRACTIMKGENYHK
;
A
#
# COMPACT_ATOMS: atom_id res chain seq x y z
N MET A 1 6.90 5.82 9.84
CA MET A 1 6.19 4.52 9.87
C MET A 1 5.20 4.45 8.72
N ILE A 2 5.14 3.33 8.06
CA ILE A 2 4.18 3.07 6.98
C ILE A 2 3.17 2.05 7.49
N THR A 3 1.90 2.39 7.41
CA THR A 3 0.80 1.49 7.79
C THR A 3 0.00 1.13 6.54
N ILE A 4 -0.29 -0.15 6.36
CA ILE A 4 -1.21 -0.62 5.36
C ILE A 4 -2.50 -1.00 6.10
N LEU A 5 -3.55 -0.23 5.89
CA LEU A 5 -4.83 -0.42 6.56
C LEU A 5 -5.83 -0.99 5.55
N ALA A 6 -6.27 -2.21 5.77
CA ALA A 6 -7.15 -2.92 4.86
C ALA A 6 -8.49 -3.26 5.51
N THR A 7 -9.55 -3.27 4.71
CA THR A 7 -10.87 -3.68 5.16
C THR A 7 -11.06 -5.18 4.93
N GLY A 8 -11.41 -5.88 6.01
CA GLY A 8 -11.73 -7.30 5.96
C GLY A 8 -10.52 -8.22 6.03
N LYS A 9 -10.78 -9.45 6.42
CA LYS A 9 -9.74 -10.47 6.61
C LYS A 9 -9.34 -11.12 5.31
N VAL A 10 -8.05 -11.40 5.19
CA VAL A 10 -7.53 -12.29 4.16
C VAL A 10 -7.88 -13.72 4.55
N ARG A 11 -8.47 -14.48 3.62
CA ARG A 11 -8.91 -15.86 3.86
C ARG A 11 -8.04 -16.91 3.19
N GLU A 12 -7.54 -16.59 1.99
CA GLU A 12 -6.76 -17.54 1.20
C GLU A 12 -5.35 -17.69 1.76
N ARG A 13 -4.93 -18.94 1.94
CA ARG A 13 -3.62 -19.24 2.49
C ARG A 13 -2.48 -18.67 1.64
N TYR A 14 -2.59 -18.80 0.32
CA TYR A 14 -1.54 -18.32 -0.56
C TYR A 14 -1.40 -16.79 -0.51
N ILE A 15 -2.49 -16.07 -0.24
CA ILE A 15 -2.47 -14.61 -0.05
C ILE A 15 -1.72 -14.29 1.26
N LYS A 16 -2.06 -14.98 2.35
CA LYS A 16 -1.38 -14.77 3.65
C LYS A 16 0.11 -15.01 3.54
N GLU A 17 0.49 -16.11 2.89
CA GLU A 17 1.91 -16.47 2.70
C GLU A 17 2.64 -15.44 1.85
N GLY A 18 2.02 -14.98 0.77
CA GLY A 18 2.59 -13.94 -0.09
C GLY A 18 2.77 -12.62 0.66
N MET A 19 1.79 -12.24 1.47
CA MET A 19 1.88 -11.04 2.28
C MET A 19 3.00 -11.13 3.32
N GLU A 20 3.09 -12.25 4.02
CA GLU A 20 4.14 -12.50 5.03
C GLU A 20 5.52 -12.41 4.41
N GLU A 21 5.69 -12.93 3.20
CA GLU A 21 6.97 -12.89 2.49
C GLU A 21 7.42 -11.43 2.30
N TYR A 22 6.55 -10.57 1.78
CA TYR A 22 6.94 -9.19 1.51
C TYR A 22 6.96 -8.32 2.76
N LEU A 23 6.10 -8.55 3.73
CA LEU A 23 6.16 -7.85 5.01
C LEU A 23 7.50 -8.13 5.72
N THR A 24 7.96 -9.38 5.66
CA THR A 24 9.25 -9.75 6.24
C THR A 24 10.40 -9.02 5.52
N ARG A 25 10.39 -9.02 4.19
CA ARG A 25 11.42 -8.33 3.40
C ARG A 25 11.44 -6.83 3.66
N LEU A 26 10.26 -6.24 3.84
CA LEU A 26 10.12 -4.79 4.07
C LEU A 26 10.76 -4.33 5.39
N GLN A 27 10.79 -5.17 6.42
CA GLN A 27 11.34 -4.80 7.73
C GLN A 27 12.80 -4.37 7.67
N LYS A 28 13.53 -4.80 6.66
CA LYS A 28 14.92 -4.39 6.43
C LYS A 28 15.03 -2.90 6.06
N TYR A 29 13.99 -2.33 5.46
CA TYR A 29 14.03 -0.99 4.88
C TYR A 29 13.29 0.06 5.69
N ALA A 30 12.17 -0.32 6.30
CA ALA A 30 11.31 0.63 7.01
C ALA A 30 10.43 -0.10 8.01
N LYS A 31 9.89 0.66 8.96
CA LYS A 31 8.87 0.13 9.85
C LYS A 31 7.55 0.12 9.09
N VAL A 32 7.11 -1.07 8.70
CA VAL A 32 5.86 -1.29 7.97
C VAL A 32 4.95 -2.17 8.80
N VAL A 33 3.72 -1.72 9.00
CA VAL A 33 2.70 -2.44 9.77
C VAL A 33 1.48 -2.67 8.89
N TYR A 34 0.96 -3.88 8.91
CA TYR A 34 -0.26 -4.23 8.20
C TYR A 34 -1.38 -4.49 9.21
N VAL A 35 -2.53 -3.85 9.01
CA VAL A 35 -3.68 -3.93 9.92
C VAL A 35 -4.95 -4.20 9.12
N GLU A 36 -5.74 -5.17 9.58
CA GLU A 36 -7.08 -5.45 9.02
C GLU A 36 -8.15 -4.95 9.97
N LYS A 37 -9.15 -4.26 9.43
CA LYS A 37 -10.30 -3.76 10.20
C LYS A 37 -11.58 -3.99 9.42
N GLU A 38 -12.68 -4.22 10.11
CA GLU A 38 -14.00 -4.29 9.47
C GLU A 38 -14.47 -2.90 9.06
N ARG A 39 -14.17 -1.89 9.88
CA ARG A 39 -14.45 -0.50 9.60
C ARG A 39 -13.16 0.30 9.58
N LEU A 40 -13.04 1.17 8.58
CA LEU A 40 -11.89 2.03 8.45
C LEU A 40 -12.08 3.30 9.27
N ASN A 41 -11.21 3.47 10.26
CA ASN A 41 -11.03 4.74 10.96
C ASN A 41 -9.72 5.32 10.44
N VAL A 42 -9.80 6.51 9.86
CA VAL A 42 -8.62 7.16 9.26
C VAL A 42 -7.71 7.67 10.38
N PRO A 43 -6.48 7.18 10.48
CA PRO A 43 -5.54 7.69 11.49
C PRO A 43 -5.01 9.07 11.12
N ASP A 44 -4.32 9.70 12.05
CA ASP A 44 -3.59 10.93 11.77
C ASP A 44 -2.41 10.66 10.85
N GLY A 45 -1.98 11.68 10.14
CA GLY A 45 -0.84 11.61 9.24
C GLY A 45 -1.24 11.75 7.77
N PHE A 46 -0.37 11.31 6.89
CA PHE A 46 -0.60 11.40 5.45
C PHE A 46 -1.28 10.11 4.96
N ILE A 47 -2.48 10.26 4.42
CA ILE A 47 -3.34 9.13 4.05
C ILE A 47 -3.46 9.03 2.54
N ILE A 48 -3.17 7.85 2.00
CA ILE A 48 -3.20 7.57 0.58
C ILE A 48 -4.18 6.42 0.34
N ALA A 49 -5.21 6.66 -0.47
CA ALA A 49 -6.13 5.60 -0.86
C ALA A 49 -5.63 4.88 -2.10
N LEU A 50 -5.65 3.56 -2.08
CA LEU A 50 -5.46 2.76 -3.29
C LEU A 50 -6.80 2.64 -3.99
N ASP A 51 -6.91 3.30 -5.14
CA ASP A 51 -8.16 3.42 -5.89
C ASP A 51 -7.81 3.37 -7.38
N GLU A 52 -8.49 2.51 -8.14
CA GLU A 52 -8.24 2.36 -9.59
C GLU A 52 -8.43 3.65 -10.37
N LYS A 53 -9.16 4.63 -9.81
CA LYS A 53 -9.35 5.96 -10.40
C LYS A 53 -8.28 6.96 -9.96
N GLY A 54 -7.34 6.54 -9.14
CA GLY A 54 -6.26 7.40 -8.68
C GLY A 54 -5.17 7.58 -9.74
N LYS A 55 -4.17 8.36 -9.37
CA LYS A 55 -3.01 8.61 -10.24
C LYS A 55 -2.20 7.33 -10.39
N GLN A 56 -1.85 6.99 -11.64
CA GLN A 56 -1.02 5.85 -11.94
C GLN A 56 0.46 6.23 -11.93
N TYR A 57 1.27 5.33 -11.41
CA TYR A 57 2.72 5.43 -11.41
C TYR A 57 3.31 4.14 -11.95
N ASN A 58 4.41 4.23 -12.68
CA ASN A 58 5.22 3.04 -12.88
C ASN A 58 6.04 2.78 -11.60
N SER A 59 6.74 1.66 -11.52
CA SER A 59 7.44 1.27 -10.29
C SER A 59 8.54 2.26 -9.89
N GLU A 60 9.25 2.82 -10.86
CA GLU A 60 10.30 3.81 -10.61
C GLU A 60 9.71 5.14 -10.12
N GLN A 61 8.61 5.58 -10.73
CA GLN A 61 7.90 6.79 -10.31
C GLN A 61 7.33 6.62 -8.91
N PHE A 62 6.79 5.44 -8.61
CA PHE A 62 6.28 5.15 -7.28
C PHE A 62 7.40 5.19 -6.24
N ALA A 63 8.57 4.63 -6.57
CA ALA A 63 9.74 4.69 -5.67
C ALA A 63 10.14 6.13 -5.35
N SER A 64 10.18 7.00 -6.37
CA SER A 64 10.49 8.42 -6.19
C SER A 64 9.44 9.13 -5.34
N TYR A 65 8.18 8.84 -5.59
CA TYR A 65 7.05 9.38 -4.82
C TYR A 65 7.16 8.96 -3.35
N LEU A 66 7.36 7.67 -3.10
CA LEU A 66 7.45 7.13 -1.74
C LEU A 66 8.63 7.73 -0.99
N LYS A 67 9.79 7.83 -1.64
CA LYS A 67 10.99 8.44 -1.05
C LYS A 67 10.71 9.86 -0.58
N LYS A 68 10.07 10.65 -1.44
CA LYS A 68 9.70 12.04 -1.11
C LYS A 68 8.74 12.08 0.10
N LYS A 69 7.72 11.23 0.10
CA LYS A 69 6.74 11.20 1.20
C LYS A 69 7.36 10.74 2.51
N MET A 70 8.28 9.79 2.46
CA MET A 70 8.98 9.33 3.67
C MET A 70 9.86 10.42 4.27
N LEU A 71 10.37 11.36 3.46
CA LEU A 71 11.13 12.50 3.95
C LEU A 71 10.23 13.60 4.50
N GLU A 72 9.04 13.78 3.93
CA GLU A 72 8.11 14.86 4.31
C GLU A 72 7.20 14.47 5.49
N GLU A 73 6.84 13.20 5.61
CA GLU A 73 5.80 12.75 6.52
C GLU A 73 6.33 11.72 7.51
N LYS A 74 5.99 11.91 8.77
CA LYS A 74 6.37 10.98 9.84
C LYS A 74 5.60 9.68 9.74
N ASN A 75 4.29 9.77 9.46
CA ASN A 75 3.40 8.62 9.37
C ASN A 75 2.64 8.66 8.06
N ILE A 76 2.74 7.56 7.31
CA ILE A 76 2.06 7.37 6.04
C ILE A 76 1.15 6.16 6.16
N THR A 77 -0.11 6.29 5.78
CA THR A 77 -1.05 5.18 5.75
C THR A 77 -1.58 4.99 4.34
N PHE A 78 -1.48 3.76 3.85
CA PHE A 78 -2.13 3.34 2.61
C PHE A 78 -3.39 2.59 2.98
N ILE A 79 -4.52 2.95 2.35
CA ILE A 79 -5.80 2.30 2.61
C ILE A 79 -6.17 1.41 1.43
N ILE A 80 -6.50 0.16 1.74
CA ILE A 80 -7.01 -0.82 0.77
C ILE A 80 -8.45 -1.15 1.14
N GLY A 81 -9.37 -0.90 0.22
CA GLY A 81 -10.79 -1.18 0.44
C GLY A 81 -11.10 -2.66 0.40
N GLY A 82 -12.28 -3.01 0.91
CA GLY A 82 -12.84 -4.35 0.79
C GLY A 82 -13.52 -4.58 -0.56
N ALA A 83 -14.41 -5.56 -0.61
CA ALA A 83 -15.12 -5.93 -1.85
C ALA A 83 -15.91 -4.76 -2.47
N GLU A 84 -16.40 -3.85 -1.65
CA GLU A 84 -17.18 -2.69 -2.09
C GLU A 84 -16.34 -1.42 -2.27
N GLY A 85 -15.01 -1.56 -2.18
CA GLY A 85 -14.10 -0.44 -2.29
C GLY A 85 -13.99 0.37 -1.01
N ILE A 86 -13.39 1.55 -1.10
CA ILE A 86 -13.22 2.45 0.04
C ILE A 86 -14.47 3.36 0.11
N PRO A 87 -15.12 3.48 1.28
CA PRO A 87 -16.26 4.39 1.42
C PRO A 87 -15.90 5.83 1.07
N ASN A 88 -16.84 6.55 0.46
CA ASN A 88 -16.61 7.94 0.06
C ASN A 88 -16.18 8.84 1.22
N GLU A 89 -16.78 8.65 2.40
CA GLU A 89 -16.43 9.40 3.61
C GLU A 89 -14.96 9.22 4.01
N VAL A 90 -14.40 8.03 3.76
CA VAL A 90 -12.98 7.74 4.01
C VAL A 90 -12.13 8.37 2.90
N LYS A 91 -12.55 8.26 1.64
CA LYS A 91 -11.83 8.87 0.52
C LYS A 91 -11.67 10.37 0.67
N LEU A 92 -12.68 11.05 1.22
CA LEU A 92 -12.63 12.49 1.44
C LEU A 92 -11.57 12.91 2.46
N LYS A 93 -11.17 12.00 3.34
CA LYS A 93 -10.12 12.24 4.35
C LYS A 93 -8.73 11.90 3.84
N CYS A 94 -8.62 11.30 2.66
CA CYS A 94 -7.32 10.94 2.07
C CYS A 94 -6.73 12.15 1.35
N GLN A 95 -5.44 12.37 1.53
CA GLN A 95 -4.72 13.44 0.84
C GLN A 95 -4.53 13.12 -0.63
N GLU A 96 -4.30 11.83 -0.94
CA GLU A 96 -4.06 11.41 -2.31
C GLU A 96 -4.71 10.07 -2.61
N LYS A 97 -4.89 9.78 -3.90
CA LYS A 97 -5.37 8.50 -4.42
C LYS A 97 -4.35 8.02 -5.45
N ILE A 98 -3.96 6.75 -5.30
CA ILE A 98 -2.99 6.12 -6.19
C ILE A 98 -3.62 4.85 -6.76
N ALA A 99 -3.45 4.64 -8.08
CA ALA A 99 -3.85 3.41 -8.74
C ALA A 99 -2.63 2.56 -9.08
N LEU A 100 -2.68 1.29 -8.74
CA LEU A 100 -1.67 0.33 -9.18
C LEU A 100 -1.80 0.05 -10.67
N SER A 101 -3.04 0.10 -11.18
CA SER A 101 -3.38 -0.15 -12.57
C SER A 101 -4.77 0.42 -12.84
N ALA A 102 -5.09 0.66 -14.09
CA ALA A 102 -6.46 0.95 -14.50
C ALA A 102 -7.34 -0.31 -14.45
N MET A 103 -6.71 -1.49 -14.39
CA MET A 103 -7.42 -2.75 -14.26
C MET A 103 -7.87 -2.97 -12.81
N THR A 104 -8.99 -3.66 -12.63
CA THR A 104 -9.50 -4.03 -11.32
C THR A 104 -8.86 -5.32 -10.85
N PHE A 105 -8.34 -5.33 -9.63
CA PHE A 105 -7.81 -6.54 -8.99
C PHE A 105 -8.74 -7.00 -7.88
N PRO A 106 -8.80 -8.33 -7.61
CA PRO A 106 -9.48 -8.81 -6.40
C PRO A 106 -8.86 -8.16 -5.16
N ASN A 107 -9.69 -7.74 -4.21
CA ASN A 107 -9.22 -7.01 -3.03
C ASN A 107 -8.26 -7.82 -2.14
N GLN A 108 -8.32 -9.13 -2.22
CA GLN A 108 -7.39 -10.00 -1.50
C GLN A 108 -6.01 -10.02 -2.18
N LEU A 109 -6.00 -10.22 -3.49
CA LEU A 109 -4.76 -10.31 -4.26
C LEU A 109 -4.01 -8.98 -4.33
N VAL A 110 -4.73 -7.87 -4.42
CA VAL A 110 -4.11 -6.54 -4.49
C VAL A 110 -3.21 -6.25 -3.29
N ARG A 111 -3.49 -6.85 -2.14
CA ARG A 111 -2.67 -6.69 -0.94
C ARG A 111 -1.26 -7.21 -1.14
N VAL A 112 -1.14 -8.38 -1.77
CA VAL A 112 0.18 -8.96 -2.10
C VAL A 112 0.87 -8.11 -3.15
N ILE A 113 0.14 -7.71 -4.20
CA ILE A 113 0.68 -6.90 -5.29
C ILE A 113 1.22 -5.57 -4.75
N PHE A 114 0.45 -4.92 -3.89
CA PHE A 114 0.88 -3.65 -3.31
C PHE A 114 2.12 -3.81 -2.43
N LEU A 115 2.14 -4.84 -1.58
CA LEU A 115 3.30 -5.10 -0.72
C LEU A 115 4.55 -5.39 -1.55
N GLU A 116 4.39 -6.12 -2.65
CA GLU A 116 5.51 -6.36 -3.58
C GLU A 116 6.01 -5.04 -4.19
N GLN A 117 5.11 -4.18 -4.63
CA GLN A 117 5.49 -2.88 -5.19
C GLN A 117 6.16 -1.98 -4.14
N LEU A 118 5.68 -2.03 -2.90
CA LEU A 118 6.29 -1.29 -1.80
C LEU A 118 7.73 -1.78 -1.54
N TYR A 119 7.91 -3.10 -1.53
CA TYR A 119 9.23 -3.72 -1.42
C TYR A 119 10.12 -3.31 -2.60
N ARG A 120 9.59 -3.42 -3.83
CA ARG A 120 10.31 -3.03 -5.05
C ARG A 120 10.76 -1.56 -4.98
N ALA A 121 9.89 -0.67 -4.52
CA ALA A 121 10.22 0.74 -4.34
C ALA A 121 11.40 0.92 -3.37
N CYS A 122 11.42 0.18 -2.27
CA CYS A 122 12.52 0.24 -1.31
C CYS A 122 13.84 -0.26 -1.93
N THR A 123 13.80 -1.31 -2.73
CA THR A 123 15.00 -1.80 -3.42
C THR A 123 15.53 -0.79 -4.44
N ILE A 124 14.64 -0.12 -5.16
CA ILE A 124 15.00 0.94 -6.10
C ILE A 124 15.68 2.10 -5.36
N MET A 125 15.12 2.53 -4.23
CA MET A 125 15.72 3.61 -3.42
C MET A 125 17.13 3.28 -2.96
N LYS A 126 17.44 2.02 -2.71
CA LYS A 126 18.76 1.56 -2.27
C LYS A 126 19.69 1.18 -3.42
N GLY A 127 19.23 1.27 -4.66
CA GLY A 127 20.03 0.89 -5.82
C GLY A 127 20.31 -0.60 -5.94
N GLU A 128 19.45 -1.42 -5.38
CA GLU A 128 19.61 -2.88 -5.43
C GLU A 128 19.05 -3.46 -6.72
N ASN A 129 19.47 -4.69 -7.07
CA ASN A 129 19.19 -5.31 -8.36
C ASN A 129 17.85 -6.04 -8.49
N TYR A 130 16.95 -5.89 -7.56
CA TYR A 130 15.65 -6.57 -7.61
C TYR A 130 14.82 -6.13 -8.81
N HIS A 131 14.72 -4.82 -9.02
CA HIS A 131 13.99 -4.23 -10.16
C HIS A 131 14.88 -4.21 -11.40
N LYS A 132 14.37 -4.75 -12.49
CA LYS A 132 15.11 -4.85 -13.75
C LYS A 132 14.42 -4.11 -14.88
#